data_31673ab0f7250503b63ed96584d6d569
#
_entry.id   31673ab0f7250503b63ed96584d6d569
#
_cell.length_a   1.000
_cell.length_b   1.000
_cell.length_c   1.000
_cell.angle_alpha   90.00
_cell.angle_beta   90.00
_cell.angle_gamma   90.00
#
_symmetry.space_group_name_H-M   'P 1'
#
loop_
_entity.id
_entity.type
_entity.pdbx_description
1 polymer ?
#
loop_
_entity_poly.entity_id
_entity_poly.type
_entity_poly.pdbx_seq_one_letter_code
_entity_poly.pdbx_strand_id
1 'polypeptide(L)'
;YPHNKTITMIRSKEANQPAWRDITALSDLPQSLQQLEELANNLWWVWNAPARHLFRDLDPVVWYHSKGNPVHVLHTLSQSRIAELTEDQDFLERLAQVYSSFRAYMDQPKRDDLPSVAYFCMEYGITNILKIYSGGLGILAGDYIKEASDFGANMVGVGFLYRYGYFDQKITADGQQVAEYKAQDFEDLPLTLVRDDNGAPLMLRVPF
;
A
#
# COMPACT_ATOMS: atom_id res chain seq x y z
N TYR A 1 -49.84 2.17 -11.28
CA TYR A 1 -49.57 2.83 -9.98
C TYR A 1 -48.06 2.88 -9.83
N PRO A 2 -47.43 4.09 -9.77
CA PRO A 2 -46.02 4.20 -9.56
C PRO A 2 -45.73 4.23 -8.06
N HIS A 3 -45.09 3.20 -7.51
CA HIS A 3 -44.46 3.30 -6.20
C HIS A 3 -43.11 4.03 -6.34
N ASN A 4 -43.16 5.31 -6.05
CA ASN A 4 -41.99 6.14 -5.84
C ASN A 4 -41.34 5.74 -4.51
N LYS A 5 -40.37 4.80 -4.54
CA LYS A 5 -39.51 4.51 -3.39
C LYS A 5 -38.42 5.57 -3.36
N THR A 6 -38.65 6.60 -2.54
CA THR A 6 -37.60 7.55 -2.17
C THR A 6 -36.51 6.76 -1.44
N ILE A 7 -35.38 6.57 -2.10
CA ILE A 7 -34.18 6.02 -1.45
C ILE A 7 -33.61 7.14 -0.58
N THR A 8 -33.92 7.06 0.71
CA THR A 8 -33.30 7.94 1.69
C THR A 8 -31.86 7.48 1.88
N MET A 9 -30.92 8.14 1.23
CA MET A 9 -29.51 7.97 1.55
C MET A 9 -29.29 8.49 2.97
N ILE A 10 -28.99 7.61 3.90
CA ILE A 10 -28.52 7.98 5.23
C ILE A 10 -27.12 8.56 5.05
N ARG A 11 -27.04 9.88 4.93
CA ARG A 11 -25.77 10.61 5.00
C ARG A 11 -25.38 10.71 6.47
N SER A 12 -24.61 9.76 6.97
CA SER A 12 -23.89 9.99 8.22
C SER A 12 -22.86 11.09 7.97
N LYS A 13 -23.08 12.26 8.56
CA LYS A 13 -22.15 13.39 8.46
C LYS A 13 -20.75 13.09 9.02
N GLU A 14 -20.63 12.06 9.85
CA GLU A 14 -19.38 11.64 10.48
C GLU A 14 -18.58 10.62 9.68
N ALA A 15 -19.21 9.86 8.77
CA ALA A 15 -18.53 8.84 8.00
C ALA A 15 -17.67 9.38 6.85
N ASN A 16 -17.80 10.65 6.49
CA ASN A 16 -17.14 11.27 5.33
C ASN A 16 -16.09 12.34 5.70
N GLN A 17 -15.78 12.51 6.96
CA GLN A 17 -14.60 13.29 7.35
C GLN A 17 -13.47 12.32 7.59
N PRO A 18 -12.41 12.31 6.78
CA PRO A 18 -11.19 11.60 7.12
C PRO A 18 -10.68 12.25 8.42
N ALA A 19 -10.81 11.53 9.54
CA ALA A 19 -10.14 11.90 10.77
C ALA A 19 -8.66 11.57 10.59
N TRP A 20 -7.94 12.46 9.93
CA TRP A 20 -6.48 12.40 9.89
C TRP A 20 -6.00 12.73 11.30
N ARG A 21 -5.59 11.73 12.02
CA ARG A 21 -4.79 11.93 13.22
C ARG A 21 -3.35 11.95 12.76
N ASP A 22 -2.69 13.08 12.89
CA ASP A 22 -1.24 13.12 12.86
C ASP A 22 -0.73 12.34 14.08
N ILE A 23 -0.71 11.03 13.99
CA ILE A 23 0.04 10.21 14.94
C ILE A 23 1.48 10.22 14.43
N THR A 24 2.17 11.29 14.72
CA THR A 24 3.62 11.38 14.62
C THR A 24 4.23 10.56 15.76
N ALA A 25 4.11 9.28 15.69
CA ALA A 25 4.86 8.35 16.52
C ALA A 25 5.45 7.26 15.61
N LEU A 26 5.95 7.66 14.46
CA LEU A 26 7.06 6.94 13.87
C LEU A 26 8.21 7.16 14.85
N SER A 27 8.60 6.13 15.58
CA SER A 27 9.90 6.14 16.23
C SER A 27 10.89 6.40 15.09
N ASP A 28 11.54 7.57 15.09
CA ASP A 28 12.55 7.90 14.10
C ASP A 28 13.52 6.73 14.03
N LEU A 29 13.50 6.01 12.93
CA LEU A 29 14.44 4.92 12.72
C LEU A 29 15.86 5.49 12.74
N PRO A 30 16.80 4.82 13.40
CA PRO A 30 18.22 5.20 13.35
C PRO A 30 18.68 5.34 11.90
N GLN A 31 19.64 6.23 11.64
CA GLN A 31 20.13 6.53 10.31
C GLN A 31 20.51 5.27 9.52
N SER A 32 21.05 4.25 10.18
CA SER A 32 21.40 2.97 9.56
C SER A 32 20.22 2.17 9.03
N LEU A 33 18.99 2.45 9.50
CA LEU A 33 17.76 1.74 9.14
C LEU A 33 16.76 2.60 8.34
N GLN A 34 17.02 3.89 8.12
CA GLN A 34 16.11 4.81 7.42
C GLN A 34 15.72 4.34 6.01
N GLN A 35 16.61 3.62 5.34
CA GLN A 35 16.35 3.04 4.02
C GLN A 35 15.13 2.10 3.99
N LEU A 36 14.77 1.51 5.13
CA LEU A 36 13.60 0.65 5.25
C LEU A 36 12.29 1.40 5.02
N GLU A 37 12.21 2.68 5.40
CA GLU A 37 11.01 3.49 5.20
C GLU A 37 10.73 3.73 3.72
N GLU A 38 11.75 4.10 2.95
CA GLU A 38 11.61 4.31 1.50
C GLU A 38 11.24 3.00 0.81
N LEU A 39 11.90 1.89 1.17
CA LEU A 39 11.58 0.57 0.65
C LEU A 39 10.15 0.14 0.97
N ALA A 40 9.68 0.35 2.22
CA ALA A 40 8.34 -0.05 2.65
C ALA A 40 7.23 0.71 1.90
N ASN A 41 7.47 2.00 1.63
CA ASN A 41 6.52 2.88 0.95
C ASN A 41 6.56 2.76 -0.59
N ASN A 42 7.47 1.98 -1.16
CA ASN A 42 7.54 1.73 -2.59
C ASN A 42 7.13 0.29 -2.90
N LEU A 43 6.16 0.10 -3.78
CA LEU A 43 5.61 -1.23 -4.10
C LEU A 43 6.57 -2.17 -4.83
N TRP A 44 7.80 -1.73 -5.18
CA TRP A 44 8.83 -2.58 -5.79
C TRP A 44 9.13 -3.85 -4.99
N TRP A 45 9.05 -3.80 -3.66
CA TRP A 45 9.26 -4.96 -2.79
C TRP A 45 8.26 -6.09 -3.08
N VAL A 46 7.09 -5.81 -3.64
CA VAL A 46 6.04 -6.80 -3.88
C VAL A 46 6.52 -7.94 -4.76
N TRP A 47 7.31 -7.63 -5.78
CA TRP A 47 7.87 -8.64 -6.69
C TRP A 47 9.38 -8.84 -6.53
N ASN A 48 9.98 -8.23 -5.51
CA ASN A 48 11.38 -8.41 -5.15
C ASN A 48 11.52 -9.30 -3.91
N ALA A 49 11.94 -10.57 -4.10
CA ALA A 49 12.05 -11.53 -3.02
C ALA A 49 13.07 -11.13 -1.93
N PRO A 50 14.28 -10.63 -2.24
CA PRO A 50 15.22 -10.14 -1.23
C PRO A 50 14.63 -9.03 -0.36
N ALA A 51 13.88 -8.07 -0.92
CA ALA A 51 13.23 -7.02 -0.15
C ALA A 51 12.15 -7.58 0.80
N ARG A 52 11.32 -8.52 0.32
CA ARG A 52 10.34 -9.20 1.19
C ARG A 52 10.99 -9.96 2.33
N HIS A 53 12.14 -10.58 2.09
CA HIS A 53 12.88 -11.29 3.12
C HIS A 53 13.42 -10.34 4.20
N LEU A 54 13.92 -9.15 3.83
CA LEU A 54 14.32 -8.14 4.81
C LEU A 54 13.18 -7.80 5.76
N PHE A 55 11.99 -7.46 5.23
CA PHE A 55 10.84 -7.09 6.05
C PHE A 55 10.34 -8.25 6.92
N ARG A 56 10.35 -9.47 6.40
CA ARG A 56 10.02 -10.66 7.19
C ARG A 56 10.99 -10.85 8.35
N ASP A 57 12.29 -10.61 8.14
CA ASP A 57 13.33 -10.84 9.13
C ASP A 57 13.35 -9.74 10.21
N LEU A 58 12.69 -8.60 10.01
CA LEU A 58 12.46 -7.59 11.05
C LEU A 58 11.59 -8.16 12.19
N ASP A 59 10.43 -8.71 11.86
CA ASP A 59 9.53 -9.42 12.77
C ASP A 59 8.71 -10.45 11.99
N PRO A 60 9.09 -11.73 12.00
CA PRO A 60 8.38 -12.77 11.25
C PRO A 60 6.94 -12.99 11.69
N VAL A 61 6.64 -12.75 12.96
CA VAL A 61 5.29 -12.94 13.52
C VAL A 61 4.36 -11.84 13.03
N VAL A 62 4.78 -10.58 13.16
CA VAL A 62 4.01 -9.43 12.66
C VAL A 62 3.89 -9.49 11.14
N TRP A 63 4.95 -9.85 10.43
CA TRP A 63 4.92 -10.04 8.97
C TRP A 63 3.83 -11.02 8.54
N TYR A 64 3.75 -12.17 9.20
CA TYR A 64 2.73 -13.17 8.89
C TYR A 64 1.31 -12.67 9.18
N HIS A 65 1.09 -12.08 10.36
CA HIS A 65 -0.23 -11.61 10.77
C HIS A 65 -0.72 -10.39 9.98
N SER A 66 0.19 -9.52 9.54
CA SER A 66 -0.12 -8.38 8.67
C SER A 66 -0.27 -8.75 7.19
N LYS A 67 -0.18 -10.05 6.84
CA LYS A 67 -0.21 -10.53 5.45
C LYS A 67 0.93 -9.97 4.58
N GLY A 68 2.07 -9.72 5.19
CA GLY A 68 3.25 -9.20 4.51
C GLY A 68 3.20 -7.68 4.29
N ASN A 69 2.73 -6.93 5.27
CA ASN A 69 2.69 -5.47 5.23
C ASN A 69 3.95 -4.86 5.86
N PRO A 70 4.90 -4.34 5.06
CA PRO A 70 6.14 -3.79 5.60
C PRO A 70 5.93 -2.52 6.43
N VAL A 71 4.95 -1.68 6.06
CA VAL A 71 4.64 -0.45 6.81
C VAL A 71 4.18 -0.80 8.22
N HIS A 72 3.25 -1.77 8.33
CA HIS A 72 2.79 -2.25 9.64
C HIS A 72 3.93 -2.87 10.47
N VAL A 73 4.82 -3.64 9.85
CA VAL A 73 5.99 -4.19 10.53
C VAL A 73 6.86 -3.07 11.10
N LEU A 74 7.16 -2.04 10.32
CA LEU A 74 7.97 -0.91 10.79
C LEU A 74 7.30 -0.14 11.93
N HIS A 75 5.99 0.11 11.85
CA HIS A 75 5.24 0.83 12.89
C HIS A 75 5.18 0.08 14.22
N THR A 76 5.33 -1.25 14.20
CA THR A 76 5.21 -2.10 15.40
C THR A 76 6.55 -2.58 15.96
N LEU A 77 7.68 -2.22 15.33
CA LEU A 77 8.99 -2.59 15.83
C LEU A 77 9.25 -2.04 17.23
N SER A 78 9.66 -2.93 18.14
CA SER A 78 10.08 -2.51 19.49
C SER A 78 11.45 -1.82 19.47
N GLN A 79 11.67 -0.92 20.42
CA GLN A 79 12.98 -0.25 20.57
C GLN A 79 14.13 -1.23 20.79
N SER A 80 13.88 -2.35 21.51
CA SER A 80 14.87 -3.41 21.69
C SER A 80 15.24 -4.07 20.37
N ARG A 81 14.23 -4.33 19.52
CA ARG A 81 14.49 -4.93 18.19
C ARG A 81 15.23 -3.96 17.26
N ILE A 82 14.89 -2.69 17.30
CA ILE A 82 15.61 -1.64 16.55
C ILE A 82 17.08 -1.62 16.99
N ALA A 83 17.36 -1.64 18.30
CA ALA A 83 18.74 -1.66 18.80
C ALA A 83 19.51 -2.90 18.33
N GLU A 84 18.91 -4.10 18.41
CA GLU A 84 19.52 -5.33 17.88
C GLU A 84 19.87 -5.22 16.39
N LEU A 85 18.94 -4.71 15.56
CA LEU A 85 19.13 -4.57 14.12
C LEU A 85 20.24 -3.57 13.75
N THR A 86 20.46 -2.54 14.59
CA THR A 86 21.55 -1.56 14.35
C THR A 86 22.93 -2.14 14.60
N GLU A 87 23.02 -3.22 15.38
CA GLU A 87 24.27 -3.92 15.67
C GLU A 87 24.48 -5.18 14.81
N ASP A 88 23.44 -5.64 14.09
CA ASP A 88 23.49 -6.82 13.21
C ASP A 88 24.11 -6.45 11.85
N GLN A 89 25.41 -6.70 11.71
CA GLN A 89 26.16 -6.39 10.50
C GLN A 89 25.66 -7.16 9.27
N ASP A 90 25.25 -8.43 9.44
CA ASP A 90 24.73 -9.25 8.36
C ASP A 90 23.39 -8.68 7.84
N PHE A 91 22.55 -8.20 8.74
CA PHE A 91 21.31 -7.52 8.38
C PHE A 91 21.57 -6.20 7.65
N LEU A 92 22.49 -5.37 8.16
CA LEU A 92 22.83 -4.08 7.57
C LEU A 92 23.45 -4.23 6.17
N GLU A 93 24.32 -5.24 5.97
CA GLU A 93 24.88 -5.54 4.64
C GLU A 93 23.78 -5.98 3.65
N ARG A 94 22.85 -6.84 4.07
CA ARG A 94 21.73 -7.25 3.23
C ARG A 94 20.80 -6.06 2.91
N LEU A 95 20.54 -5.19 3.87
CA LEU A 95 19.77 -3.96 3.65
C LEU A 95 20.46 -3.07 2.62
N ALA A 96 21.75 -2.84 2.76
CA ALA A 96 22.52 -2.02 1.81
C ALA A 96 22.48 -2.61 0.37
N GLN A 97 22.60 -3.94 0.24
CA GLN A 97 22.51 -4.63 -1.07
C GLN A 97 21.14 -4.48 -1.70
N VAL A 98 20.07 -4.71 -0.93
CA VAL A 98 18.69 -4.58 -1.40
C VAL A 98 18.38 -3.14 -1.78
N TYR A 99 18.80 -2.18 -0.94
CA TYR A 99 18.59 -0.77 -1.21
C TYR A 99 19.38 -0.30 -2.45
N SER A 100 20.60 -0.76 -2.65
CA SER A 100 21.37 -0.49 -3.87
C SER A 100 20.65 -1.02 -5.12
N SER A 101 20.08 -2.24 -5.05
CA SER A 101 19.31 -2.81 -6.15
C SER A 101 18.02 -2.02 -6.42
N PHE A 102 17.35 -1.56 -5.36
CA PHE A 102 16.19 -0.70 -5.45
C PHE A 102 16.52 0.64 -6.12
N ARG A 103 17.59 1.30 -5.68
CA ARG A 103 18.02 2.57 -6.29
C ARG A 103 18.41 2.38 -7.75
N ALA A 104 19.16 1.33 -8.08
CA ALA A 104 19.50 1.00 -9.47
C ALA A 104 18.25 0.80 -10.34
N TYR A 105 17.18 0.22 -9.78
CA TYR A 105 15.90 0.07 -10.46
C TYR A 105 15.18 1.42 -10.63
N MET A 106 15.09 2.21 -9.55
CA MET A 106 14.36 3.49 -9.56
C MET A 106 15.05 4.57 -10.42
N ASP A 107 16.38 4.53 -10.47
CA ASP A 107 17.19 5.52 -11.18
C ASP A 107 17.40 5.15 -12.68
N GLN A 108 16.82 4.05 -13.13
CA GLN A 108 16.83 3.70 -14.55
C GLN A 108 16.18 4.81 -15.39
N PRO A 109 16.82 5.20 -16.51
CA PRO A 109 16.20 6.16 -17.40
C PRO A 109 14.90 5.59 -17.97
N LYS A 110 13.84 6.39 -17.94
CA LYS A 110 12.60 6.03 -18.61
C LYS A 110 12.82 6.02 -20.12
N ARG A 111 12.06 5.18 -20.79
CA ARG A 111 12.05 5.08 -22.23
C ARG A 111 11.41 6.34 -22.83
N ASP A 112 12.24 7.18 -23.47
CA ASP A 112 11.83 8.42 -24.13
C ASP A 112 11.30 8.18 -25.56
N ASP A 113 11.54 6.98 -26.10
CA ASP A 113 10.97 6.50 -27.37
C ASP A 113 9.50 6.09 -27.26
N LEU A 114 8.94 6.06 -26.05
CA LEU A 114 7.54 5.70 -25.76
C LEU A 114 6.74 6.91 -25.31
N PRO A 115 5.43 6.97 -25.65
CA PRO A 115 4.57 8.03 -25.15
C PRO A 115 4.36 7.93 -23.63
N SER A 116 4.08 9.08 -23.00
CA SER A 116 3.57 9.10 -21.62
C SER A 116 2.12 8.62 -21.59
N VAL A 117 1.81 7.65 -20.71
CA VAL A 117 0.51 7.00 -20.65
C VAL A 117 -0.10 7.15 -19.27
N ALA A 118 -1.35 7.59 -19.16
CA ALA A 118 -2.17 7.44 -17.98
C ALA A 118 -3.15 6.27 -18.18
N TYR A 119 -2.96 5.22 -17.38
CA TYR A 119 -3.79 4.02 -17.43
C TYR A 119 -4.87 4.08 -16.36
N PHE A 120 -6.12 4.31 -16.78
CA PHE A 120 -7.27 4.38 -15.89
C PHE A 120 -7.90 2.99 -15.77
N CYS A 121 -7.92 2.45 -14.56
CA CYS A 121 -8.59 1.20 -14.25
C CYS A 121 -9.25 1.30 -12.87
N MET A 122 -10.41 0.67 -12.71
CA MET A 122 -11.11 0.66 -11.43
C MET A 122 -10.48 -0.32 -10.42
N GLU A 123 -9.61 -1.21 -10.85
CA GLU A 123 -8.97 -2.24 -10.04
C GLU A 123 -7.50 -2.40 -10.42
N TYR A 124 -6.63 -2.58 -9.40
CA TYR A 124 -5.23 -2.96 -9.58
C TYR A 124 -4.84 -4.03 -8.57
N GLY A 125 -4.63 -5.24 -9.04
CA GLY A 125 -4.18 -6.39 -8.24
C GLY A 125 -2.68 -6.41 -8.05
N ILE A 126 -2.12 -5.45 -7.30
CA ILE A 126 -0.68 -5.31 -7.11
C ILE A 126 -0.21 -6.15 -5.92
N THR A 127 -0.91 -6.04 -4.79
CA THR A 127 -0.57 -6.74 -3.55
C THR A 127 -1.81 -6.96 -2.69
N ASN A 128 -1.78 -7.99 -1.84
CA ASN A 128 -2.89 -8.33 -0.95
C ASN A 128 -3.11 -7.33 0.19
N ILE A 129 -2.13 -6.49 0.50
CA ILE A 129 -2.29 -5.46 1.53
C ILE A 129 -3.08 -4.25 1.02
N LEU A 130 -3.06 -3.98 -0.28
CA LEU A 130 -3.89 -2.97 -0.94
C LEU A 130 -5.14 -3.64 -1.50
N LYS A 131 -6.26 -3.53 -0.79
CA LYS A 131 -7.52 -4.15 -1.19
C LYS A 131 -8.25 -3.28 -2.22
N ILE A 132 -7.66 -3.09 -3.38
CA ILE A 132 -8.17 -2.27 -4.48
C ILE A 132 -8.51 -3.10 -5.73
N TYR A 133 -8.69 -4.41 -5.59
CA TYR A 133 -9.11 -5.31 -6.66
C TYR A 133 -9.96 -6.45 -6.12
N SER A 134 -10.69 -7.12 -7.01
CA SER A 134 -11.52 -8.28 -6.66
C SER A 134 -11.36 -9.47 -7.61
N GLY A 135 -10.99 -9.26 -8.85
CA GLY A 135 -10.96 -10.34 -9.84
C GLY A 135 -9.92 -10.15 -10.95
N GLY A 136 -10.14 -10.86 -12.07
CA GLY A 136 -9.19 -10.95 -13.18
C GLY A 136 -8.85 -9.62 -13.84
N LEU A 137 -9.81 -8.66 -13.86
CA LEU A 137 -9.55 -7.31 -14.34
C LEU A 137 -8.40 -6.65 -13.57
N GLY A 138 -8.46 -6.71 -12.23
CA GLY A 138 -7.43 -6.15 -11.36
C GLY A 138 -6.10 -6.88 -11.48
N ILE A 139 -6.12 -8.21 -11.59
CA ILE A 139 -4.89 -9.00 -11.77
C ILE A 139 -4.19 -8.61 -13.07
N LEU A 140 -4.92 -8.54 -14.19
CA LEU A 140 -4.35 -8.11 -15.46
C LEU A 140 -3.77 -6.68 -15.39
N ALA A 141 -4.52 -5.75 -14.81
CA ALA A 141 -4.08 -4.36 -14.66
C ALA A 141 -2.85 -4.25 -13.76
N GLY A 142 -2.80 -5.01 -12.65
CA GLY A 142 -1.66 -5.05 -11.75
C GLY A 142 -0.40 -5.62 -12.40
N ASP A 143 -0.52 -6.74 -13.12
CA ASP A 143 0.60 -7.35 -13.85
C ASP A 143 1.10 -6.41 -14.96
N TYR A 144 0.19 -5.75 -15.66
CA TYR A 144 0.53 -4.80 -16.71
C TYR A 144 1.33 -3.59 -16.16
N ILE A 145 0.93 -3.03 -15.02
CA ILE A 145 1.67 -1.93 -14.38
C ILE A 145 3.05 -2.38 -13.91
N LYS A 146 3.19 -3.59 -13.36
CA LYS A 146 4.48 -4.13 -12.94
C LYS A 146 5.41 -4.30 -14.14
N GLU A 147 4.92 -4.91 -15.21
CA GLU A 147 5.70 -5.08 -16.44
C GLU A 147 6.07 -3.74 -17.08
N ALA A 148 5.15 -2.77 -17.12
CA ALA A 148 5.43 -1.43 -17.61
C ALA A 148 6.54 -0.73 -16.79
N SER A 149 6.56 -0.96 -15.47
CA SER A 149 7.61 -0.47 -14.59
C SER A 149 8.96 -1.12 -14.90
N ASP A 150 9.00 -2.45 -15.02
CA ASP A 150 10.23 -3.20 -15.34
C ASP A 150 10.76 -2.84 -16.74
N PHE A 151 9.86 -2.54 -17.66
CA PHE A 151 10.20 -2.11 -19.02
C PHE A 151 10.67 -0.65 -19.11
N GLY A 152 10.56 0.12 -18.02
CA GLY A 152 10.90 1.53 -17.98
C GLY A 152 9.92 2.44 -18.74
N ALA A 153 8.68 2.00 -18.96
CA ALA A 153 7.66 2.80 -19.61
C ALA A 153 7.27 4.03 -18.77
N ASN A 154 7.07 5.17 -19.43
CA ASN A 154 6.56 6.37 -18.77
C ASN A 154 5.04 6.26 -18.59
N MET A 155 4.62 5.48 -17.59
CA MET A 155 3.22 5.16 -17.32
C MET A 155 2.85 5.46 -15.88
N VAL A 156 1.63 5.96 -15.68
CA VAL A 156 1.01 6.13 -14.37
C VAL A 156 -0.36 5.43 -14.35
N GLY A 157 -0.60 4.61 -13.32
CA GLY A 157 -1.92 4.02 -13.06
C GLY A 157 -2.79 4.99 -12.27
N VAL A 158 -4.04 5.15 -12.70
CA VAL A 158 -5.04 5.98 -12.01
C VAL A 158 -6.24 5.09 -11.67
N GLY A 159 -6.57 4.98 -10.39
CA GLY A 159 -7.63 4.11 -9.91
C GLY A 159 -8.33 4.64 -8.67
N PHE A 160 -9.21 3.81 -8.11
CA PHE A 160 -9.92 4.13 -6.88
C PHE A 160 -9.22 3.54 -5.66
N LEU A 161 -9.11 4.33 -4.60
CA LEU A 161 -8.75 3.84 -3.29
C LEU A 161 -10.03 3.52 -2.51
N TYR A 162 -10.42 2.25 -2.52
CA TYR A 162 -11.63 1.80 -1.83
C TYR A 162 -11.41 1.79 -0.32
N ARG A 163 -12.31 2.44 0.44
CA ARG A 163 -12.29 2.35 1.91
C ARG A 163 -12.58 0.93 2.40
N TYR A 164 -13.51 0.25 1.73
CA TYR A 164 -13.84 -1.16 1.96
C TYR A 164 -13.41 -1.92 0.72
N GLY A 165 -12.41 -2.77 0.85
CA GLY A 165 -11.98 -3.65 -0.23
C GLY A 165 -12.93 -4.83 -0.40
N TYR A 166 -12.46 -5.86 -1.13
CA TYR A 166 -13.21 -7.10 -1.27
C TYR A 166 -13.46 -7.74 0.11
N PHE A 167 -14.63 -8.32 0.31
CA PHE A 167 -15.03 -8.90 1.59
C PHE A 167 -14.20 -10.13 1.99
N ASP A 168 -14.04 -10.31 3.28
CA ASP A 168 -13.54 -11.57 3.85
C ASP A 168 -14.74 -12.52 4.06
N GLN A 169 -14.61 -13.76 3.54
CA GLN A 169 -15.62 -14.78 3.69
C GLN A 169 -15.42 -15.52 5.01
N LYS A 170 -16.47 -15.62 5.82
CA LYS A 170 -16.50 -16.43 7.03
C LYS A 170 -17.61 -17.48 6.96
N ILE A 171 -17.38 -18.60 7.63
CA ILE A 171 -18.40 -19.63 7.85
C ILE A 171 -18.75 -19.58 9.34
N THR A 172 -20.03 -19.45 9.65
CA THR A 172 -20.56 -19.50 11.01
C THR A 172 -20.58 -20.92 11.55
N ALA A 173 -20.81 -21.10 12.85
CA ALA A 173 -20.85 -22.42 13.49
C ALA A 173 -21.98 -23.32 12.95
N ASP A 174 -23.05 -22.73 12.41
CA ASP A 174 -24.18 -23.40 11.76
C ASP A 174 -24.00 -23.59 10.25
N GLY A 175 -22.80 -23.29 9.72
CA GLY A 175 -22.44 -23.52 8.32
C GLY A 175 -22.88 -22.43 7.34
N GLN A 176 -23.40 -21.29 7.84
CA GLN A 176 -23.81 -20.18 6.97
C GLN A 176 -22.59 -19.37 6.53
N GLN A 177 -22.61 -18.94 5.26
CA GLN A 177 -21.60 -18.00 4.75
C GLN A 177 -21.97 -16.57 5.13
N VAL A 178 -20.97 -15.85 5.67
CA VAL A 178 -21.10 -14.43 6.01
C VAL A 178 -20.00 -13.65 5.29
N ALA A 179 -20.37 -12.53 4.65
CA ALA A 179 -19.43 -11.58 4.07
C ALA A 179 -19.11 -10.50 5.11
N GLU A 180 -17.82 -10.35 5.44
CA GLU A 180 -17.34 -9.35 6.37
C GLU A 180 -16.57 -8.26 5.62
N TYR A 181 -17.05 -7.02 5.70
CA TYR A 181 -16.40 -5.86 5.10
C TYR A 181 -15.59 -5.11 6.15
N LYS A 182 -14.27 -5.08 5.96
CA LYS A 182 -13.35 -4.36 6.85
C LYS A 182 -12.86 -3.09 6.17
N ALA A 183 -12.93 -1.97 6.86
CA ALA A 183 -12.32 -0.74 6.40
C ALA A 183 -10.79 -0.91 6.34
N GLN A 184 -10.16 -0.40 5.29
CA GLN A 184 -8.72 -0.30 5.22
C GLN A 184 -8.23 0.82 6.14
N ASP A 185 -7.15 0.56 6.86
CA ASP A 185 -6.41 1.57 7.59
C ASP A 185 -5.35 2.15 6.63
N PHE A 186 -5.59 3.35 6.14
CA PHE A 186 -4.72 3.96 5.14
C PHE A 186 -3.38 4.43 5.71
N GLU A 187 -3.30 4.67 7.03
CA GLU A 187 -2.06 5.05 7.70
C GLU A 187 -1.08 3.88 7.77
N ASP A 188 -1.59 2.67 7.72
CA ASP A 188 -0.84 1.43 7.80
C ASP A 188 -0.53 0.82 6.42
N LEU A 189 -0.68 1.60 5.36
CA LEU A 189 -0.47 1.19 3.97
C LEU A 189 0.62 2.05 3.30
N PRO A 190 1.29 1.52 2.26
CA PRO A 190 2.28 2.28 1.50
C PRO A 190 1.62 3.35 0.61
N LEU A 191 1.03 4.34 1.25
CA LEU A 191 0.28 5.41 0.63
C LEU A 191 0.80 6.76 1.10
N THR A 192 0.86 7.72 0.19
CA THR A 192 1.21 9.10 0.50
C THR A 192 0.04 10.02 0.17
N LEU A 193 -0.41 10.80 1.14
CA LEU A 193 -1.43 11.81 0.94
C LEU A 193 -0.88 12.95 0.09
N VAL A 194 -1.52 13.22 -1.06
CA VAL A 194 -1.16 14.36 -1.90
C VAL A 194 -1.65 15.65 -1.23
N ARG A 195 -0.74 16.60 -1.08
CA ARG A 195 -1.02 17.91 -0.46
C ARG A 195 -0.84 19.02 -1.49
N ASP A 196 -1.57 20.12 -1.28
CA ASP A 196 -1.37 21.34 -2.03
C ASP A 196 -0.13 22.13 -1.54
N ASP A 197 0.17 23.26 -2.18
CA ASP A 197 1.32 24.12 -1.85
C ASP A 197 1.27 24.69 -0.43
N ASN A 198 0.09 24.70 0.22
CA ASN A 198 -0.10 25.15 1.60
C ASN A 198 -0.02 24.00 2.61
N GLY A 199 0.26 22.77 2.15
CA GLY A 199 0.31 21.59 2.99
C GLY A 199 -1.05 20.98 3.34
N ALA A 200 -2.16 21.52 2.83
CA ALA A 200 -3.49 20.94 3.01
C ALA A 200 -3.72 19.76 2.03
N PRO A 201 -4.56 18.78 2.41
CA PRO A 201 -4.92 17.69 1.48
C PRO A 201 -5.46 18.25 0.15
N LEU A 202 -4.90 17.78 -0.97
CA LEU A 202 -5.38 18.17 -2.30
C LEU A 202 -6.79 17.64 -2.51
N MET A 203 -7.75 18.56 -2.66
CA MET A 203 -9.16 18.23 -2.87
C MET A 203 -9.54 18.38 -4.33
N LEU A 204 -10.08 17.33 -4.92
CA LEU A 204 -10.64 17.36 -6.27
C LEU A 204 -12.17 17.38 -6.19
N ARG A 205 -12.78 18.27 -6.98
CA ARG A 205 -14.23 18.30 -7.12
C ARG A 205 -14.62 17.63 -8.42
N VAL A 206 -15.32 16.49 -8.31
CA VAL A 206 -15.85 15.75 -9.46
C VAL A 206 -17.34 16.06 -9.56
N PRO A 207 -17.82 16.76 -10.61
CA PRO A 207 -19.24 16.94 -10.83
C PRO A 207 -19.85 15.62 -11.34
N PHE A 208 -21.01 15.24 -10.84
CA PHE A 208 -21.84 14.12 -11.29
C PHE A 208 -23.10 14.65 -11.94
#